data_cc60a7109449ddb486e6ee5d990e9f6a
#
_entry.id   cc60a7109449ddb486e6ee5d990e9f6a
#
_cell.length_a   1.000
_cell.length_b   1.000
_cell.length_c   1.000
_cell.angle_alpha   90.00
_cell.angle_beta   90.00
_cell.angle_gamma   90.00
#
_symmetry.space_group_name_H-M   'P 1'
#
loop_
_entity.id
_entity.type
_entity.pdbx_description
1 polymer ?
#
loop_
_entity_poly.entity_id
_entity_poly.type
_entity_poly.pdbx_seq_one_letter_code
_entity_poly.pdbx_strand_id
1 'polypeptide(L)'
;MKKGIAFFSILLIAVVSPALLRAQGSTDPKIIEAAKKEGEIIWYTSMAVDQSQVLMNAFNKKYPAIKPVLVRLGGGALMNRVLTETRAGLFGFDVVGGRGEMIHIFKERGIIAPYVSQETRQIEPDLFDKQGFWYVHYVVAWALGYNTQQVKKEEVPKTYEALLDPKWKGGKISMDTEGYLVLQGLMTAWGREKAIDYMRKLAAQEPTLSRGNTERSALASAGQYPLILAYAHTLEREKFKGAPMEWVPLEPAVVEIDPQMIGSKSPHPNAARLFMDYILSKEGQEMLVGFQRIPVRKDVDPKPARLFRGYQRIVEKPDDYKYFSDNVKLYQEIFKTR
;
A
#
# COMPACT_ATOMS: atom_id res chain seq x y z
N MET A 1 72.05 -31.54 -35.42
CA MET A 1 70.71 -31.25 -36.00
C MET A 1 69.70 -31.14 -34.87
N LYS A 2 69.39 -29.94 -34.36
CA LYS A 2 68.41 -29.70 -33.28
C LYS A 2 67.19 -29.00 -33.91
N LYS A 3 66.03 -29.68 -33.90
CA LYS A 3 64.76 -29.14 -34.37
C LYS A 3 64.12 -28.38 -33.22
N GLY A 4 63.97 -27.07 -33.38
CA GLY A 4 63.19 -26.24 -32.44
C GLY A 4 61.71 -26.32 -32.75
N ILE A 5 60.89 -26.61 -31.74
CA ILE A 5 59.43 -26.58 -31.81
C ILE A 5 58.99 -25.20 -31.28
N ALA A 6 58.39 -24.39 -32.16
CA ALA A 6 57.79 -23.12 -31.77
C ALA A 6 56.37 -23.37 -31.24
N PHE A 7 56.14 -23.00 -29.97
CA PHE A 7 54.79 -22.96 -29.36
C PHE A 7 54.12 -21.62 -29.70
N PHE A 8 53.06 -21.68 -30.49
CA PHE A 8 52.18 -20.54 -30.76
C PHE A 8 51.12 -20.53 -29.66
N SER A 9 51.26 -19.61 -28.73
CA SER A 9 50.20 -19.34 -27.71
C SER A 9 49.12 -18.47 -28.36
N ILE A 10 47.94 -19.07 -28.58
CA ILE A 10 46.75 -18.35 -29.01
C ILE A 10 46.15 -17.70 -27.77
N LEU A 11 46.26 -16.38 -27.69
CA LEU A 11 45.60 -15.54 -26.64
C LEU A 11 44.12 -15.39 -27.02
N LEU A 12 43.23 -16.15 -26.35
CA LEU A 12 41.79 -16.06 -26.54
C LEU A 12 41.31 -14.83 -25.78
N ILE A 13 41.14 -13.70 -26.48
CA ILE A 13 40.49 -12.49 -25.94
C ILE A 13 38.99 -12.75 -25.90
N ALA A 14 38.46 -13.05 -24.74
CA ALA A 14 37.02 -13.11 -24.52
C ALA A 14 36.45 -11.71 -24.65
N VAL A 15 35.85 -11.40 -25.78
CA VAL A 15 35.04 -10.19 -25.97
C VAL A 15 33.76 -10.39 -25.15
N VAL A 16 33.76 -9.85 -23.92
CA VAL A 16 32.56 -9.75 -23.11
C VAL A 16 31.62 -8.77 -23.80
N SER A 17 30.62 -9.31 -24.46
CA SER A 17 29.59 -8.51 -25.14
C SER A 17 28.86 -7.62 -24.12
N PRO A 18 28.74 -6.31 -24.33
CA PRO A 18 28.03 -5.40 -23.41
C PRO A 18 26.52 -5.61 -23.35
N ALA A 19 26.01 -6.64 -24.07
CA ALA A 19 24.58 -6.97 -24.10
C ALA A 19 24.04 -7.69 -22.85
N LEU A 20 24.90 -8.17 -21.95
CA LEU A 20 24.51 -8.93 -20.75
C LEU A 20 24.26 -8.06 -19.49
N LEU A 21 24.50 -6.74 -19.57
CA LEU A 21 24.19 -5.82 -18.45
C LEU A 21 22.80 -5.13 -18.58
N ARG A 22 21.94 -5.59 -19.47
CA ARG A 22 20.60 -5.01 -19.70
C ARG A 22 19.47 -5.73 -18.96
N ALA A 23 19.75 -6.38 -17.86
CA ALA A 23 18.79 -7.24 -17.17
C ALA A 23 18.44 -6.77 -15.75
N GLN A 24 18.02 -5.51 -15.59
CA GLN A 24 17.22 -5.10 -14.42
C GLN A 24 16.52 -3.80 -14.78
N GLY A 25 15.19 -3.90 -15.00
CA GLY A 25 14.18 -2.87 -14.95
C GLY A 25 14.62 -1.40 -15.06
N SER A 26 15.19 -0.96 -16.19
CA SER A 26 15.50 0.47 -16.36
C SER A 26 14.43 1.09 -17.25
N THR A 27 13.84 2.18 -16.79
CA THR A 27 12.95 3.03 -17.60
C THR A 27 13.63 3.40 -18.94
N ASP A 28 12.87 3.42 -20.03
CA ASP A 28 13.37 3.82 -21.35
C ASP A 28 14.06 5.19 -21.26
N PRO A 29 15.32 5.32 -21.73
CA PRO A 29 16.03 6.61 -21.75
C PRO A 29 15.24 7.74 -22.41
N LYS A 30 14.40 7.43 -23.40
CA LYS A 30 13.52 8.42 -24.05
C LYS A 30 12.49 9.01 -23.07
N ILE A 31 11.94 8.19 -22.19
CA ILE A 31 11.01 8.64 -21.14
C ILE A 31 11.75 9.55 -20.17
N ILE A 32 12.99 9.21 -19.78
CA ILE A 32 13.80 10.02 -18.86
C ILE A 32 14.06 11.40 -19.46
N GLU A 33 14.49 11.47 -20.71
CA GLU A 33 14.80 12.75 -21.38
C GLU A 33 13.54 13.60 -21.63
N ALA A 34 12.40 12.97 -21.92
CA ALA A 34 11.12 13.66 -22.04
C ALA A 34 10.64 14.20 -20.69
N ALA A 35 10.73 13.41 -19.62
CA ALA A 35 10.37 13.80 -18.26
C ALA A 35 11.23 14.99 -17.75
N LYS A 36 12.53 15.01 -18.06
CA LYS A 36 13.40 16.16 -17.74
C LYS A 36 12.95 17.45 -18.43
N LYS A 37 12.42 17.36 -19.66
CA LYS A 37 11.86 18.51 -20.38
C LYS A 37 10.53 18.99 -19.79
N GLU A 38 9.71 18.08 -19.26
CA GLU A 38 8.48 18.41 -18.56
C GLU A 38 8.76 19.12 -17.23
N GLY A 39 9.84 18.78 -16.55
CA GLY A 39 10.42 19.51 -15.42
C GLY A 39 9.67 19.43 -14.10
N GLU A 40 8.51 18.76 -14.03
CA GLU A 40 7.73 18.65 -12.80
C GLU A 40 7.03 17.28 -12.73
N ILE A 41 6.69 16.82 -11.51
CA ILE A 41 5.83 15.68 -11.20
C ILE A 41 4.89 16.02 -10.05
N ILE A 42 3.59 15.82 -10.22
CA ILE A 42 2.56 16.11 -9.23
C ILE A 42 1.95 14.78 -8.74
N TRP A 43 2.26 14.41 -7.50
CA TRP A 43 1.76 13.19 -6.90
C TRP A 43 0.66 13.47 -5.88
N TYR A 44 -0.55 12.99 -6.17
CA TYR A 44 -1.68 12.96 -5.24
C TYR A 44 -1.67 11.63 -4.51
N THR A 45 -1.60 11.62 -3.16
CA THR A 45 -1.48 10.37 -2.41
C THR A 45 -2.19 10.40 -1.06
N SER A 46 -2.60 9.23 -0.59
CA SER A 46 -3.06 9.00 0.78
C SER A 46 -1.95 8.51 1.73
N MET A 47 -0.77 8.21 1.21
CA MET A 47 0.39 7.80 2.00
C MET A 47 0.76 8.85 3.04
N ALA A 48 1.31 8.45 4.20
CA ALA A 48 1.72 9.38 5.26
C ALA A 48 2.73 10.42 4.72
N VAL A 49 2.56 11.70 5.12
CA VAL A 49 3.29 12.82 4.54
C VAL A 49 4.80 12.72 4.71
N ASP A 50 5.27 12.27 5.87
CA ASP A 50 6.68 12.03 6.18
C ASP A 50 7.32 11.01 5.22
N GLN A 51 6.61 9.93 4.92
CA GLN A 51 7.06 8.86 4.03
C GLN A 51 7.01 9.27 2.56
N SER A 52 5.89 9.87 2.12
CA SER A 52 5.75 10.34 0.74
C SER A 52 6.76 11.44 0.40
N GLN A 53 7.06 12.34 1.35
CA GLN A 53 8.10 13.37 1.15
C GLN A 53 9.50 12.77 0.98
N VAL A 54 9.83 11.72 1.76
CA VAL A 54 11.12 11.02 1.61
C VAL A 54 11.24 10.36 0.24
N LEU A 55 10.16 9.71 -0.25
CA LEU A 55 10.14 9.13 -1.61
C LEU A 55 10.32 10.20 -2.69
N MET A 56 9.60 11.33 -2.60
CA MET A 56 9.70 12.44 -3.55
C MET A 56 11.10 13.07 -3.55
N ASN A 57 11.70 13.23 -2.37
CA ASN A 57 13.05 13.76 -2.24
C ASN A 57 14.09 12.81 -2.87
N ALA A 58 13.95 11.51 -2.67
CA ALA A 58 14.84 10.51 -3.26
C ALA A 58 14.68 10.46 -4.79
N PHE A 59 13.44 10.56 -5.30
CA PHE A 59 13.18 10.70 -6.73
C PHE A 59 13.86 11.96 -7.31
N ASN A 60 13.69 13.11 -6.67
CA ASN A 60 14.32 14.37 -7.11
C ASN A 60 15.85 14.31 -7.04
N LYS A 61 16.43 13.66 -6.02
CA LYS A 61 17.88 13.43 -5.94
C LYS A 61 18.40 12.63 -7.14
N LYS A 62 17.64 11.65 -7.60
CA LYS A 62 17.95 10.81 -8.77
C LYS A 62 17.72 11.54 -10.09
N TYR A 63 16.69 12.39 -10.14
CA TYR A 63 16.27 13.15 -11.33
C TYR A 63 16.13 14.65 -10.99
N PRO A 64 17.23 15.37 -10.77
CA PRO A 64 17.21 16.75 -10.23
C PRO A 64 16.57 17.78 -11.16
N ALA A 65 16.40 17.47 -12.44
CA ALA A 65 15.68 18.32 -13.40
C ALA A 65 14.15 18.26 -13.25
N ILE A 66 13.61 17.35 -12.40
CA ILE A 66 12.16 17.15 -12.23
C ILE A 66 11.78 17.58 -10.81
N LYS A 67 11.08 18.71 -10.69
CA LYS A 67 10.61 19.24 -9.43
C LYS A 67 9.43 18.40 -8.89
N PRO A 68 9.52 17.88 -7.65
CA PRO A 68 8.41 17.11 -7.06
C PRO A 68 7.39 18.04 -6.42
N VAL A 69 6.10 17.79 -6.69
CA VAL A 69 4.94 18.41 -6.02
C VAL A 69 4.11 17.34 -5.35
N LEU A 70 3.97 17.43 -4.04
CA LEU A 70 3.22 16.48 -3.24
C LEU A 70 1.90 17.07 -2.77
N VAL A 71 0.79 16.38 -3.06
CA VAL A 71 -0.52 16.67 -2.49
C VAL A 71 -0.99 15.46 -1.70
N ARG A 72 -0.98 15.59 -0.37
CA ARG A 72 -1.40 14.51 0.53
C ARG A 72 -2.77 14.80 1.17
N LEU A 73 -3.69 13.86 1.01
CA LEU A 73 -5.00 13.86 1.66
C LEU A 73 -5.33 12.45 2.18
N GLY A 74 -6.24 12.33 3.15
CA GLY A 74 -6.79 11.01 3.52
C GLY A 74 -7.60 10.40 2.37
N GLY A 75 -7.68 9.06 2.31
CA GLY A 75 -8.23 8.34 1.14
C GLY A 75 -9.56 8.86 0.62
N GLY A 76 -10.59 8.99 1.49
CA GLY A 76 -11.90 9.53 1.06
C GLY A 76 -11.85 10.99 0.60
N ALA A 77 -11.06 11.85 1.28
CA ALA A 77 -10.89 13.24 0.89
C ALA A 77 -10.12 13.37 -0.44
N LEU A 78 -9.13 12.51 -0.67
CA LEU A 78 -8.38 12.44 -1.92
C LEU A 78 -9.29 12.05 -3.08
N MET A 79 -10.07 11.00 -2.92
CA MET A 79 -11.04 10.56 -3.94
C MET A 79 -12.03 11.69 -4.29
N ASN A 80 -12.61 12.33 -3.28
CA ASN A 80 -13.56 13.43 -3.49
C ASN A 80 -12.92 14.62 -4.22
N ARG A 81 -11.67 14.97 -3.89
CA ARG A 81 -10.92 16.02 -4.57
C ARG A 81 -10.72 15.69 -6.05
N VAL A 82 -10.20 14.51 -6.37
CA VAL A 82 -9.98 14.08 -7.75
C VAL A 82 -11.30 14.08 -8.55
N LEU A 83 -12.39 13.56 -7.97
CA LEU A 83 -13.70 13.55 -8.62
C LEU A 83 -14.26 14.97 -8.85
N THR A 84 -14.03 15.88 -7.93
CA THR A 84 -14.48 17.28 -8.05
C THR A 84 -13.69 18.03 -9.12
N GLU A 85 -12.35 17.93 -9.07
CA GLU A 85 -11.46 18.57 -10.04
C GLU A 85 -11.73 18.04 -11.47
N THR A 86 -11.79 16.73 -11.66
CA THR A 86 -12.00 16.12 -12.97
C THR A 86 -13.39 16.40 -13.54
N ARG A 87 -14.43 16.51 -12.69
CA ARG A 87 -15.78 16.97 -13.11
C ARG A 87 -15.76 18.41 -13.61
N ALA A 88 -14.91 19.26 -13.05
CA ALA A 88 -14.69 20.63 -13.52
C ALA A 88 -13.73 20.71 -14.73
N GLY A 89 -13.28 19.57 -15.27
CA GLY A 89 -12.33 19.51 -16.38
C GLY A 89 -10.87 19.74 -15.99
N LEU A 90 -10.59 19.81 -14.68
CA LEU A 90 -9.25 20.03 -14.15
C LEU A 90 -8.56 18.68 -13.85
N PHE A 91 -7.35 18.51 -14.34
CA PHE A 91 -6.49 17.35 -14.09
C PHE A 91 -5.19 17.84 -13.45
N GLY A 92 -5.26 18.16 -12.15
CA GLY A 92 -4.15 18.76 -11.39
C GLY A 92 -3.14 17.74 -10.85
N PHE A 93 -3.08 16.52 -11.40
CA PHE A 93 -2.18 15.48 -10.94
C PHE A 93 -1.59 14.66 -12.11
N ASP A 94 -0.40 14.15 -11.90
CA ASP A 94 0.26 13.22 -12.82
C ASP A 94 0.05 11.78 -12.39
N VAL A 95 0.27 11.50 -11.09
CA VAL A 95 0.04 10.21 -10.46
C VAL A 95 -0.90 10.40 -9.28
N VAL A 96 -1.88 9.52 -9.17
CA VAL A 96 -2.78 9.45 -8.01
C VAL A 96 -2.75 8.06 -7.40
N GLY A 97 -2.66 8.00 -6.06
CA GLY A 97 -2.62 6.73 -5.35
C GLY A 97 -3.28 6.78 -3.98
N GLY A 98 -3.87 5.64 -3.63
CA GLY A 98 -4.58 5.51 -2.37
C GLY A 98 -5.27 4.17 -2.24
N ARG A 99 -6.54 4.16 -1.89
CA ARG A 99 -7.29 2.94 -1.65
C ARG A 99 -7.76 2.27 -2.94
N GLY A 100 -7.95 0.95 -2.89
CA GLY A 100 -8.31 0.12 -4.05
C GLY A 100 -9.63 0.49 -4.72
N GLU A 101 -10.61 1.03 -3.98
CA GLU A 101 -11.88 1.49 -4.55
C GLU A 101 -11.73 2.58 -5.61
N MET A 102 -10.64 3.34 -5.58
CA MET A 102 -10.37 4.36 -6.60
C MET A 102 -10.18 3.76 -7.99
N ILE A 103 -9.66 2.53 -8.08
CA ILE A 103 -9.40 1.85 -9.37
C ILE A 103 -10.68 1.81 -10.20
N HIS A 104 -11.73 1.21 -9.66
CA HIS A 104 -12.99 1.02 -10.37
C HIS A 104 -13.61 2.36 -10.78
N ILE A 105 -13.74 3.29 -9.83
CA ILE A 105 -14.37 4.60 -10.05
C ILE A 105 -13.60 5.42 -11.07
N PHE A 106 -12.26 5.43 -11.00
CA PHE A 106 -11.44 6.26 -11.90
C PHE A 106 -11.34 5.66 -13.31
N LYS A 107 -11.30 4.32 -13.41
CA LYS A 107 -11.31 3.62 -14.71
C LYS A 107 -12.62 3.85 -15.45
N GLU A 108 -13.77 3.66 -14.80
CA GLU A 108 -15.08 3.88 -15.40
C GLU A 108 -15.31 5.33 -15.88
N ARG A 109 -14.74 6.29 -15.17
CA ARG A 109 -14.88 7.72 -15.51
C ARG A 109 -13.81 8.23 -16.46
N GLY A 110 -12.90 7.38 -16.94
CA GLY A 110 -11.81 7.77 -17.84
C GLY A 110 -10.82 8.77 -17.23
N ILE A 111 -10.68 8.74 -15.89
CA ILE A 111 -9.79 9.64 -15.13
C ILE A 111 -8.32 9.18 -15.23
N ILE A 112 -8.08 7.89 -15.44
CA ILE A 112 -6.75 7.29 -15.50
C ILE A 112 -6.44 6.73 -16.88
N ALA A 113 -5.16 6.69 -17.23
CA ALA A 113 -4.64 6.17 -18.49
C ALA A 113 -3.70 4.98 -18.28
N PRO A 114 -3.61 4.06 -19.26
CA PRO A 114 -2.72 2.92 -19.15
C PRO A 114 -1.26 3.30 -19.43
N TYR A 115 -0.36 2.64 -18.71
CA TYR A 115 1.08 2.61 -18.94
C TYR A 115 1.63 1.26 -18.53
N VAL A 116 2.37 0.56 -19.37
CA VAL A 116 2.94 -0.75 -19.03
C VAL A 116 4.37 -0.57 -18.52
N SER A 117 4.56 -0.69 -17.20
CA SER A 117 5.85 -0.62 -16.54
C SER A 117 6.65 -1.91 -16.71
N GLN A 118 7.95 -1.81 -16.94
CA GLN A 118 8.87 -2.98 -17.00
C GLN A 118 9.08 -3.62 -15.61
N GLU A 119 8.82 -2.89 -14.52
CA GLU A 119 8.97 -3.35 -13.13
C GLU A 119 7.98 -4.45 -12.77
N THR A 120 6.88 -4.61 -13.53
CA THR A 120 5.86 -5.67 -13.33
C THR A 120 6.43 -7.09 -13.35
N ARG A 121 7.58 -7.31 -13.96
CA ARG A 121 8.26 -8.64 -13.99
C ARG A 121 8.59 -9.15 -12.59
N GLN A 122 8.77 -8.26 -11.63
CA GLN A 122 9.10 -8.57 -10.25
C GLN A 122 7.90 -8.43 -9.29
N ILE A 123 6.73 -8.10 -9.79
CA ILE A 123 5.49 -7.94 -9.00
C ILE A 123 4.60 -9.15 -9.21
N GLU A 124 3.85 -9.58 -8.17
CA GLU A 124 2.87 -10.64 -8.31
C GLU A 124 1.76 -10.25 -9.29
N PRO A 125 1.31 -11.18 -10.17
CA PRO A 125 0.36 -10.87 -11.25
C PRO A 125 -0.97 -10.26 -10.80
N ASP A 126 -1.40 -10.53 -9.56
CA ASP A 126 -2.65 -10.02 -8.99
C ASP A 126 -2.52 -8.61 -8.40
N LEU A 127 -1.30 -8.05 -8.37
CA LEU A 127 -1.00 -6.74 -7.80
C LEU A 127 -0.78 -5.65 -8.86
N PHE A 128 -1.15 -5.88 -10.10
CA PHE A 128 -1.18 -4.88 -11.16
C PHE A 128 -2.18 -5.23 -12.26
N ASP A 129 -2.63 -4.22 -13.00
CA ASP A 129 -3.45 -4.41 -14.20
C ASP A 129 -2.56 -4.76 -15.40
N LYS A 130 -2.85 -5.87 -16.06
CA LYS A 130 -2.12 -6.29 -17.30
C LYS A 130 -2.23 -5.25 -18.43
N GLN A 131 -3.29 -4.45 -18.44
CA GLN A 131 -3.45 -3.33 -19.38
C GLN A 131 -2.69 -2.08 -18.92
N GLY A 132 -2.18 -2.03 -17.68
CA GLY A 132 -1.38 -0.96 -17.15
C GLY A 132 -2.15 0.21 -16.52
N PHE A 133 -3.45 0.06 -16.20
CA PHE A 133 -4.22 1.15 -15.60
C PHE A 133 -3.86 1.42 -14.13
N TRP A 134 -3.37 0.41 -13.39
CA TRP A 134 -3.02 0.55 -11.99
C TRP A 134 -1.92 -0.43 -11.58
N TYR A 135 -1.17 -0.06 -10.53
CA TYR A 135 -0.11 -0.85 -9.92
C TYR A 135 -0.22 -0.72 -8.42
N VAL A 136 -0.21 -1.83 -7.69
CA VAL A 136 -0.12 -1.77 -6.22
C VAL A 136 1.29 -1.34 -5.84
N HIS A 137 1.39 -0.25 -5.07
CA HIS A 137 2.67 0.26 -4.59
C HIS A 137 3.11 -0.48 -3.33
N TYR A 138 2.18 -0.70 -2.41
CA TYR A 138 2.35 -1.51 -1.21
C TYR A 138 0.99 -2.09 -0.79
N VAL A 139 1.04 -3.07 0.09
CA VAL A 139 -0.17 -3.59 0.73
C VAL A 139 -0.19 -3.25 2.21
N VAL A 140 -1.37 -3.23 2.81
CA VAL A 140 -1.55 -3.01 4.24
C VAL A 140 -2.36 -4.14 4.85
N ALA A 141 -1.82 -4.82 5.86
CA ALA A 141 -2.51 -5.88 6.59
C ALA A 141 -3.19 -5.31 7.83
N TRP A 142 -4.46 -5.67 8.06
CA TRP A 142 -5.14 -5.40 9.32
C TRP A 142 -4.69 -6.37 10.38
N ALA A 143 -4.51 -5.87 11.60
CA ALA A 143 -4.07 -6.65 12.75
C ALA A 143 -4.74 -6.15 14.04
N LEU A 144 -4.72 -6.99 15.06
CA LEU A 144 -5.09 -6.60 16.42
C LEU A 144 -3.85 -6.13 17.16
N GLY A 145 -3.78 -4.82 17.44
CA GLY A 145 -2.81 -4.25 18.35
C GLY A 145 -3.29 -4.30 19.79
N TYR A 146 -2.36 -4.36 20.73
CA TYR A 146 -2.66 -4.26 22.15
C TYR A 146 -1.56 -3.52 22.90
N ASN A 147 -1.97 -2.76 23.93
CA ASN A 147 -1.03 -2.12 24.84
C ASN A 147 -0.51 -3.14 25.86
N THR A 148 0.80 -3.41 25.85
CA THR A 148 1.44 -4.45 26.68
C THR A 148 1.45 -4.14 28.17
N GLN A 149 1.16 -2.91 28.58
CA GLN A 149 1.00 -2.53 29.99
C GLN A 149 -0.43 -2.79 30.50
N GLN A 150 -1.41 -2.93 29.59
CA GLN A 150 -2.83 -3.13 29.93
C GLN A 150 -3.33 -4.55 29.66
N VAL A 151 -2.73 -5.24 28.67
CA VAL A 151 -3.14 -6.59 28.25
C VAL A 151 -1.93 -7.52 28.29
N LYS A 152 -2.03 -8.57 29.09
CA LYS A 152 -1.00 -9.62 29.11
C LYS A 152 -1.07 -10.46 27.83
N LYS A 153 0.08 -10.97 27.39
CA LYS A 153 0.20 -11.76 26.16
C LYS A 153 -0.76 -12.95 26.08
N GLU A 154 -1.02 -13.58 27.22
CA GLU A 154 -1.90 -14.75 27.36
C GLU A 154 -3.37 -14.40 27.21
N GLU A 155 -3.74 -13.13 27.45
CA GLU A 155 -5.11 -12.63 27.42
C GLU A 155 -5.50 -12.05 26.04
N VAL A 156 -4.52 -11.88 25.14
CA VAL A 156 -4.74 -11.27 23.81
C VAL A 156 -5.67 -12.14 22.98
N PRO A 157 -6.75 -11.58 22.41
CA PRO A 157 -7.60 -12.28 21.45
C PRO A 157 -6.80 -12.76 20.24
N LYS A 158 -6.90 -14.04 19.89
CA LYS A 158 -6.20 -14.64 18.75
C LYS A 158 -7.09 -14.90 17.54
N THR A 159 -8.41 -14.75 17.73
CA THR A 159 -9.41 -14.94 16.69
C THR A 159 -10.39 -13.76 16.70
N TYR A 160 -11.10 -13.59 15.61
CA TYR A 160 -12.19 -12.61 15.54
C TYR A 160 -13.26 -12.85 16.60
N GLU A 161 -13.63 -14.13 16.85
CA GLU A 161 -14.63 -14.50 17.85
C GLU A 161 -14.19 -14.14 19.28
N ALA A 162 -12.89 -14.24 19.58
CA ALA A 162 -12.35 -13.87 20.90
C ALA A 162 -12.48 -12.36 21.22
N LEU A 163 -12.66 -11.49 20.21
CA LEU A 163 -13.02 -10.09 20.42
C LEU A 163 -14.45 -9.87 20.94
N LEU A 164 -15.30 -10.89 20.83
CA LEU A 164 -16.68 -10.85 21.33
C LEU A 164 -16.80 -11.22 22.81
N ASP A 165 -15.70 -11.54 23.49
CA ASP A 165 -15.69 -11.80 24.92
C ASP A 165 -16.18 -10.52 25.66
N PRO A 166 -17.16 -10.62 26.57
CA PRO A 166 -17.70 -9.48 27.34
C PRO A 166 -16.64 -8.65 28.08
N LYS A 167 -15.49 -9.24 28.41
CA LYS A 167 -14.37 -8.49 29.03
C LYS A 167 -13.84 -7.34 28.17
N TRP A 168 -14.04 -7.38 26.85
CA TRP A 168 -13.63 -6.36 25.91
C TRP A 168 -14.70 -5.33 25.58
N LYS A 169 -15.89 -5.41 26.21
CA LYS A 169 -16.98 -4.47 26.02
C LYS A 169 -16.71 -3.09 26.61
N GLY A 170 -17.38 -2.06 26.09
CA GLY A 170 -17.42 -0.74 26.66
C GLY A 170 -16.19 0.11 26.35
N GLY A 171 -15.91 0.33 25.07
CA GLY A 171 -14.84 1.23 24.60
C GLY A 171 -13.42 0.67 24.65
N LYS A 172 -13.25 -0.60 25.05
CA LYS A 172 -11.92 -1.22 25.17
C LYS A 172 -11.29 -1.60 23.81
N ILE A 173 -12.08 -1.67 22.76
CA ILE A 173 -11.60 -1.91 21.38
C ILE A 173 -11.70 -0.62 20.60
N SER A 174 -10.58 -0.11 20.08
CA SER A 174 -10.60 0.99 19.12
C SER A 174 -10.71 0.47 17.69
N MET A 175 -11.68 1.01 16.93
CA MET A 175 -11.91 0.69 15.52
C MET A 175 -11.96 1.94 14.66
N ASP A 176 -11.70 1.78 13.35
CA ASP A 176 -11.77 2.89 12.40
C ASP A 176 -13.21 3.12 11.94
N THR A 177 -13.65 4.37 11.86
CA THR A 177 -14.94 4.73 11.23
C THR A 177 -15.01 4.36 9.75
N GLU A 178 -13.87 4.13 9.11
CA GLU A 178 -13.72 3.67 7.73
C GLU A 178 -13.31 2.19 7.63
N GLY A 179 -13.64 1.36 8.65
CA GLY A 179 -13.30 -0.07 8.72
C GLY A 179 -14.15 -0.97 7.81
N TYR A 180 -14.89 -0.43 6.86
CA TYR A 180 -15.73 -1.19 5.91
C TYR A 180 -14.93 -2.17 5.05
N LEU A 181 -13.63 -1.94 4.86
CA LEU A 181 -12.76 -2.88 4.14
C LEU A 181 -12.52 -4.17 4.93
N VAL A 182 -12.48 -4.10 6.26
CA VAL A 182 -12.45 -5.31 7.11
C VAL A 182 -13.75 -6.11 6.92
N LEU A 183 -14.91 -5.45 6.93
CA LEU A 183 -16.19 -6.09 6.62
C LEU A 183 -16.18 -6.77 5.26
N GLN A 184 -15.70 -6.08 4.22
CA GLN A 184 -15.60 -6.60 2.85
C GLN A 184 -14.68 -7.83 2.78
N GLY A 185 -13.50 -7.77 3.38
CA GLY A 185 -12.56 -8.90 3.43
C GLY A 185 -13.17 -10.11 4.16
N LEU A 186 -13.87 -9.87 5.26
CA LEU A 186 -14.58 -10.95 5.98
C LEU A 186 -15.76 -11.51 5.16
N MET A 187 -16.46 -10.70 4.37
CA MET A 187 -17.48 -11.19 3.43
C MET A 187 -16.88 -12.12 2.38
N THR A 188 -15.70 -11.80 1.87
CA THR A 188 -14.96 -12.66 0.93
C THR A 188 -14.53 -13.97 1.59
N ALA A 189 -14.11 -13.92 2.88
CA ALA A 189 -13.64 -15.10 3.61
C ALA A 189 -14.76 -16.04 4.08
N TRP A 190 -15.80 -15.47 4.65
CA TRP A 190 -16.82 -16.22 5.41
C TRP A 190 -18.19 -16.28 4.75
N GLY A 191 -18.39 -15.50 3.69
CA GLY A 191 -19.69 -15.20 3.13
C GLY A 191 -20.36 -14.01 3.82
N ARG A 192 -21.25 -13.35 3.05
CA ARG A 192 -21.89 -12.08 3.43
C ARG A 192 -22.64 -12.15 4.76
N GLU A 193 -23.48 -13.17 4.94
CA GLU A 193 -24.35 -13.29 6.13
C GLU A 193 -23.54 -13.44 7.42
N LYS A 194 -22.55 -14.34 7.41
CA LYS A 194 -21.69 -14.60 8.59
C LYS A 194 -20.86 -13.36 8.95
N ALA A 195 -20.33 -12.65 7.95
CA ALA A 195 -19.56 -11.44 8.18
C ALA A 195 -20.42 -10.31 8.78
N ILE A 196 -21.65 -10.13 8.30
CA ILE A 196 -22.59 -9.13 8.83
C ILE A 196 -22.99 -9.48 10.28
N ASP A 197 -23.33 -10.74 10.56
CA ASP A 197 -23.67 -11.18 11.91
C ASP A 197 -22.52 -10.94 12.89
N TYR A 198 -21.30 -11.28 12.49
CA TYR A 198 -20.09 -11.01 13.28
C TYR A 198 -19.92 -9.50 13.55
N MET A 199 -20.03 -8.65 12.51
CA MET A 199 -19.87 -7.20 12.70
C MET A 199 -20.95 -6.59 13.61
N ARG A 200 -22.18 -7.09 13.57
CA ARG A 200 -23.24 -6.68 14.50
C ARG A 200 -22.90 -7.07 15.94
N LYS A 201 -22.38 -8.28 16.17
CA LYS A 201 -21.91 -8.72 17.48
C LYS A 201 -20.72 -7.88 17.96
N LEU A 202 -19.80 -7.53 17.06
CA LEU A 202 -18.66 -6.66 17.38
C LEU A 202 -19.13 -5.23 17.70
N ALA A 203 -20.13 -4.70 17.01
CA ALA A 203 -20.72 -3.40 17.33
C ALA A 203 -21.40 -3.42 18.73
N ALA A 204 -21.99 -4.55 19.13
CA ALA A 204 -22.55 -4.73 20.48
C ALA A 204 -21.51 -4.79 21.60
N GLN A 205 -20.20 -4.91 21.28
CA GLN A 205 -19.09 -4.68 22.20
C GLN A 205 -18.86 -3.18 22.50
N GLU A 206 -19.58 -2.30 21.81
CA GLU A 206 -19.48 -0.83 22.00
C GLU A 206 -18.04 -0.32 21.78
N PRO A 207 -17.42 -0.63 20.62
CA PRO A 207 -16.06 -0.19 20.35
C PRO A 207 -15.98 1.34 20.27
N THR A 208 -14.83 1.92 20.62
CA THR A 208 -14.56 3.34 20.37
C THR A 208 -14.22 3.53 18.90
N LEU A 209 -15.01 4.36 18.21
CA LEU A 209 -14.87 4.63 16.79
C LEU A 209 -14.23 6.01 16.56
N SER A 210 -13.12 6.06 15.87
CA SER A 210 -12.48 7.28 15.41
C SER A 210 -11.72 7.07 14.10
N ARG A 211 -11.44 8.14 13.39
CA ARG A 211 -10.78 8.09 12.08
C ARG A 211 -9.26 8.12 12.24
N GLY A 212 -8.56 7.36 11.39
CA GLY A 212 -7.13 7.49 11.20
C GLY A 212 -6.28 6.48 11.98
N ASN A 213 -5.75 5.48 11.27
CA ASN A 213 -4.95 4.41 11.88
C ASN A 213 -3.69 4.90 12.61
N THR A 214 -3.01 5.94 12.08
CA THR A 214 -1.79 6.49 12.72
C THR A 214 -2.10 7.12 14.08
N GLU A 215 -3.14 7.98 14.14
CA GLU A 215 -3.53 8.66 15.37
C GLU A 215 -4.05 7.67 16.41
N ARG A 216 -4.94 6.75 16.01
CA ARG A 216 -5.47 5.72 16.91
C ARG A 216 -4.37 4.82 17.48
N SER A 217 -3.35 4.46 16.66
CA SER A 217 -2.21 3.68 17.13
C SER A 217 -1.38 4.44 18.18
N ALA A 218 -1.18 5.74 17.99
CA ALA A 218 -0.51 6.57 18.98
C ALA A 218 -1.30 6.68 20.29
N LEU A 219 -2.63 6.84 20.22
CA LEU A 219 -3.52 6.87 21.38
C LEU A 219 -3.54 5.52 22.13
N ALA A 220 -3.57 4.40 21.42
CA ALA A 220 -3.44 3.07 22.01
C ALA A 220 -2.08 2.87 22.70
N SER A 221 -1.00 3.36 22.07
CA SER A 221 0.34 3.36 22.65
C SER A 221 0.42 4.18 23.96
N ALA A 222 -0.33 5.29 24.02
CA ALA A 222 -0.45 6.12 25.23
C ALA A 222 -1.41 5.52 26.30
N GLY A 223 -2.01 4.35 26.04
CA GLY A 223 -2.88 3.65 27.00
C GLY A 223 -4.36 4.04 26.96
N GLN A 224 -4.79 4.79 25.96
CA GLN A 224 -6.22 5.16 25.84
C GLN A 224 -7.11 3.95 25.54
N TYR A 225 -6.60 2.96 24.83
CA TYR A 225 -7.30 1.72 24.48
C TYR A 225 -6.43 0.51 24.77
N PRO A 226 -6.95 -0.54 25.44
CA PRO A 226 -6.20 -1.78 25.61
C PRO A 226 -6.04 -2.56 24.29
N LEU A 227 -7.04 -2.50 23.40
CA LEU A 227 -7.06 -3.17 22.11
C LEU A 227 -7.37 -2.18 20.96
N ILE A 228 -6.77 -2.43 19.80
CA ILE A 228 -7.01 -1.64 18.59
C ILE A 228 -6.99 -2.53 17.35
N LEU A 229 -8.01 -2.42 16.48
CA LEU A 229 -7.94 -2.92 15.11
C LEU A 229 -7.34 -1.83 14.22
N ALA A 230 -6.13 -2.08 13.70
CA ALA A 230 -5.39 -1.11 12.89
C ALA A 230 -4.46 -1.82 11.89
N TYR A 231 -3.77 -1.04 11.08
CA TYR A 231 -2.78 -1.57 10.16
C TYR A 231 -1.53 -2.07 10.91
N ALA A 232 -1.10 -3.29 10.61
CA ALA A 232 0.06 -3.94 11.22
C ALA A 232 1.33 -3.06 11.16
N HIS A 233 1.55 -2.36 10.04
CA HIS A 233 2.71 -1.48 9.88
C HIS A 233 2.66 -0.23 10.77
N THR A 234 1.47 0.30 11.12
CA THR A 234 1.37 1.41 12.07
C THR A 234 1.66 0.94 13.49
N LEU A 235 1.19 -0.23 13.85
CA LEU A 235 1.46 -0.87 15.15
C LEU A 235 2.94 -1.22 15.30
N GLU A 236 3.55 -1.79 14.25
CA GLU A 236 4.98 -2.10 14.23
C GLU A 236 5.84 -0.83 14.36
N ARG A 237 5.43 0.27 13.73
CA ARG A 237 6.11 1.56 13.83
C ARG A 237 6.05 2.13 15.24
N GLU A 238 4.92 2.04 15.94
CA GLU A 238 4.81 2.47 17.35
C GLU A 238 5.72 1.61 18.24
N LYS A 239 5.72 0.29 18.03
CA LYS A 239 6.65 -0.62 18.71
C LYS A 239 8.11 -0.25 18.43
N PHE A 240 8.48 0.04 17.19
CA PHE A 240 9.83 0.44 16.81
C PHE A 240 10.29 1.74 17.49
N LYS A 241 9.35 2.64 17.78
CA LYS A 241 9.61 3.87 18.58
C LYS A 241 9.77 3.60 20.08
N GLY A 242 9.63 2.36 20.54
CA GLY A 242 9.72 1.98 21.94
C GLY A 242 8.41 2.08 22.72
N ALA A 243 7.27 2.29 22.04
CA ALA A 243 5.97 2.32 22.71
C ALA A 243 5.60 0.92 23.26
N PRO A 244 4.80 0.84 24.36
CA PRO A 244 4.35 -0.44 24.92
C PRO A 244 3.23 -1.05 24.04
N MET A 245 3.56 -1.29 22.79
CA MET A 245 2.64 -1.78 21.76
C MET A 245 3.13 -3.12 21.19
N GLU A 246 2.24 -4.07 21.04
CA GLU A 246 2.46 -5.31 20.30
C GLU A 246 1.22 -5.64 19.47
N TRP A 247 1.33 -6.54 18.51
CA TRP A 247 0.22 -6.92 17.67
C TRP A 247 0.25 -8.40 17.28
N VAL A 248 -0.93 -8.93 16.94
CA VAL A 248 -1.14 -10.28 16.40
C VAL A 248 -2.03 -10.19 15.16
N PRO A 249 -1.85 -11.07 14.17
CA PRO A 249 -2.82 -11.21 13.09
C PRO A 249 -4.11 -11.82 13.64
N LEU A 250 -5.26 -11.41 13.08
CA LEU A 250 -6.51 -12.15 13.20
C LEU A 250 -6.73 -12.88 11.88
N GLU A 251 -6.89 -14.19 11.92
CA GLU A 251 -6.95 -14.99 10.69
C GLU A 251 -8.38 -15.25 10.24
N PRO A 252 -8.65 -15.11 8.93
CA PRO A 252 -7.72 -14.60 7.91
C PRO A 252 -7.52 -13.09 8.03
N ALA A 253 -6.27 -12.63 7.95
CA ALA A 253 -5.98 -11.21 7.98
C ALA A 253 -6.43 -10.55 6.69
N VAL A 254 -7.21 -9.48 6.80
CA VAL A 254 -7.61 -8.67 5.64
C VAL A 254 -6.45 -7.81 5.21
N VAL A 255 -6.13 -7.83 3.92
CA VAL A 255 -5.03 -7.08 3.32
C VAL A 255 -5.58 -6.17 2.23
N GLU A 256 -5.45 -4.87 2.45
CA GLU A 256 -5.80 -3.83 1.49
C GLU A 256 -4.66 -3.59 0.52
N ILE A 257 -5.01 -3.16 -0.69
CA ILE A 257 -4.06 -2.70 -1.70
C ILE A 257 -4.00 -1.16 -1.72
N ASP A 258 -2.80 -0.62 -1.96
CA ASP A 258 -2.60 0.82 -2.21
C ASP A 258 -2.15 1.01 -3.67
N PRO A 259 -3.09 1.15 -4.61
CA PRO A 259 -2.79 1.32 -6.01
C PRO A 259 -2.29 2.72 -6.35
N GLN A 260 -1.46 2.79 -7.39
CA GLN A 260 -1.02 4.02 -8.04
C GLN A 260 -1.45 4.01 -9.50
N MET A 261 -1.91 5.13 -10.00
CA MET A 261 -2.51 5.28 -11.32
C MET A 261 -2.04 6.58 -11.98
N ILE A 262 -1.82 6.56 -13.29
CA ILE A 262 -1.46 7.76 -14.05
C ILE A 262 -2.72 8.48 -14.53
N GLY A 263 -2.77 9.80 -14.39
CA GLY A 263 -3.88 10.61 -14.85
C GLY A 263 -4.03 10.57 -16.38
N SER A 264 -5.27 10.42 -16.89
CA SER A 264 -5.54 10.37 -18.34
C SER A 264 -5.20 11.66 -19.08
N LYS A 265 -5.19 12.78 -18.36
CA LYS A 265 -4.77 14.11 -18.86
C LYS A 265 -3.68 14.67 -17.93
N SER A 266 -2.71 13.82 -17.58
CA SER A 266 -1.55 14.21 -16.77
C SER A 266 -0.84 15.40 -17.44
N PRO A 267 -0.56 16.48 -16.69
CA PRO A 267 0.23 17.61 -17.19
C PRO A 267 1.64 17.21 -17.64
N HIS A 268 2.23 16.19 -16.96
CA HIS A 268 3.61 15.74 -17.19
C HIS A 268 3.66 14.22 -17.43
N PRO A 269 3.15 13.72 -18.58
CA PRO A 269 2.90 12.29 -18.79
C PRO A 269 4.16 11.42 -18.79
N ASN A 270 5.32 11.95 -19.15
CA ASN A 270 6.58 11.20 -19.10
C ASN A 270 7.19 11.21 -17.70
N ALA A 271 7.06 12.29 -16.95
CA ALA A 271 7.42 12.35 -15.54
C ALA A 271 6.54 11.39 -14.71
N ALA A 272 5.24 11.29 -15.03
CA ALA A 272 4.33 10.32 -14.43
C ALA A 272 4.79 8.87 -14.64
N ARG A 273 5.17 8.50 -15.88
CA ARG A 273 5.70 7.17 -16.22
C ARG A 273 7.01 6.89 -15.48
N LEU A 274 7.93 7.84 -15.50
CA LEU A 274 9.21 7.73 -14.81
C LEU A 274 9.03 7.58 -13.30
N PHE A 275 8.12 8.33 -12.70
CA PHE A 275 7.82 8.24 -11.28
C PHE A 275 7.15 6.91 -10.93
N MET A 276 6.24 6.42 -11.78
CA MET A 276 5.63 5.09 -11.61
C MET A 276 6.70 3.99 -11.61
N ASP A 277 7.61 3.98 -12.59
CA ASP A 277 8.71 3.03 -12.62
C ASP A 277 9.61 3.14 -11.39
N TYR A 278 9.87 4.37 -10.91
CA TYR A 278 10.70 4.61 -9.73
C TYR A 278 10.10 4.00 -8.46
N ILE A 279 8.82 4.25 -8.17
CA ILE A 279 8.18 3.72 -6.94
C ILE A 279 7.98 2.21 -6.98
N LEU A 280 7.93 1.60 -8.17
CA LEU A 280 7.86 0.15 -8.38
C LEU A 280 9.24 -0.50 -8.49
N SER A 281 10.32 0.28 -8.65
CA SER A 281 11.69 -0.24 -8.73
C SER A 281 12.12 -0.86 -7.40
N LYS A 282 13.21 -1.65 -7.44
CA LYS A 282 13.79 -2.22 -6.23
C LYS A 282 14.15 -1.14 -5.21
N GLU A 283 14.76 -0.04 -5.68
CA GLU A 283 15.12 1.12 -4.84
C GLU A 283 13.89 1.71 -4.14
N GLY A 284 12.82 2.02 -4.89
CA GLY A 284 11.58 2.56 -4.32
C GLY A 284 10.91 1.61 -3.32
N GLN A 285 10.94 0.32 -3.61
CA GLN A 285 10.34 -0.70 -2.73
C GLN A 285 11.18 -0.98 -1.47
N GLU A 286 12.51 -0.91 -1.55
CA GLU A 286 13.39 -0.98 -0.38
C GLU A 286 13.16 0.19 0.58
N MET A 287 12.82 1.37 0.07
CA MET A 287 12.44 2.52 0.91
C MET A 287 11.16 2.24 1.71
N LEU A 288 10.18 1.52 1.14
CA LEU A 288 8.97 1.10 1.85
C LEU A 288 9.28 0.23 3.06
N VAL A 289 10.26 -0.67 2.93
CA VAL A 289 10.73 -1.51 4.05
C VAL A 289 11.28 -0.66 5.19
N GLY A 290 11.99 0.43 4.87
CA GLY A 290 12.46 1.42 5.86
C GLY A 290 11.32 2.12 6.62
N PHE A 291 10.12 2.18 6.03
CA PHE A 291 8.90 2.73 6.66
C PHE A 291 8.03 1.66 7.35
N GLN A 292 8.51 0.44 7.51
CA GLN A 292 7.78 -0.74 7.99
C GLN A 292 6.57 -1.10 7.09
N ARG A 293 6.53 -0.64 5.84
CA ARG A 293 5.50 -1.03 4.89
C ARG A 293 5.79 -2.37 4.23
N ILE A 294 4.78 -2.95 3.63
CA ILE A 294 4.85 -4.24 2.96
C ILE A 294 5.04 -4.01 1.46
N PRO A 295 6.25 -4.25 0.92
CA PRO A 295 6.53 -4.10 -0.50
C PRO A 295 5.80 -5.16 -1.33
N VAL A 296 5.64 -4.91 -2.63
CA VAL A 296 4.96 -5.82 -3.58
C VAL A 296 5.92 -6.59 -4.49
N ARG A 297 7.22 -6.27 -4.45
CA ARG A 297 8.23 -6.96 -5.24
C ARG A 297 8.60 -8.30 -4.61
N LYS A 298 8.79 -9.32 -5.45
CA LYS A 298 9.21 -10.67 -5.05
C LYS A 298 10.64 -10.72 -4.50
N ASP A 299 11.48 -9.77 -4.91
CA ASP A 299 12.89 -9.66 -4.55
C ASP A 299 13.16 -8.63 -3.42
N VAL A 300 12.11 -8.16 -2.74
CA VAL A 300 12.19 -7.25 -1.59
C VAL A 300 11.27 -7.77 -0.47
N ASP A 301 11.86 -8.23 0.63
CA ASP A 301 11.11 -8.73 1.78
C ASP A 301 10.73 -7.61 2.78
N PRO A 302 9.54 -7.65 3.40
CA PRO A 302 9.17 -6.72 4.47
C PRO A 302 10.01 -6.94 5.72
N LYS A 303 10.23 -5.88 6.51
CA LYS A 303 10.92 -5.92 7.81
C LYS A 303 10.04 -5.31 8.90
N PRO A 304 9.68 -6.10 9.94
CA PRO A 304 9.96 -7.53 10.09
C PRO A 304 9.12 -8.39 9.14
N ALA A 305 9.60 -9.58 8.82
CA ALA A 305 8.92 -10.51 7.91
C ALA A 305 7.47 -10.84 8.37
N ARG A 306 7.20 -10.82 9.68
CA ARG A 306 5.87 -11.05 10.26
C ARG A 306 4.79 -10.07 9.78
N LEU A 307 5.16 -8.92 9.21
CA LEU A 307 4.20 -7.98 8.61
C LEU A 307 3.36 -8.61 7.50
N PHE A 308 3.90 -9.65 6.83
CA PHE A 308 3.22 -10.31 5.71
C PHE A 308 3.43 -11.83 5.65
N ARG A 309 4.07 -12.43 6.65
CA ARG A 309 4.42 -13.86 6.68
C ARG A 309 3.93 -14.53 7.97
N GLY A 310 3.60 -15.83 7.88
CA GLY A 310 3.29 -16.66 9.04
C GLY A 310 1.82 -16.66 9.48
N TYR A 311 0.89 -16.15 8.63
CA TYR A 311 -0.55 -16.19 8.89
C TYR A 311 -1.35 -16.28 7.59
N GLN A 312 -2.61 -16.75 7.69
CA GLN A 312 -3.55 -16.75 6.57
C GLN A 312 -4.05 -15.33 6.30
N ARG A 313 -4.16 -14.96 5.03
CA ARG A 313 -4.58 -13.62 4.62
C ARG A 313 -5.49 -13.65 3.39
N ILE A 314 -6.31 -12.62 3.26
CA ILE A 314 -7.12 -12.33 2.09
C ILE A 314 -6.68 -10.97 1.57
N VAL A 315 -6.13 -10.97 0.37
CA VAL A 315 -5.78 -9.74 -0.37
C VAL A 315 -7.01 -9.31 -1.15
N GLU A 316 -7.41 -8.06 -0.98
CA GLU A 316 -8.51 -7.46 -1.74
C GLU A 316 -8.23 -7.48 -3.24
N LYS A 317 -9.30 -7.64 -4.00
CA LYS A 317 -9.28 -7.61 -5.46
C LYS A 317 -10.07 -6.41 -5.97
N PRO A 318 -9.70 -5.82 -7.13
CA PRO A 318 -10.46 -4.71 -7.69
C PRO A 318 -11.94 -5.00 -7.89
N ASP A 319 -12.30 -6.25 -8.19
CA ASP A 319 -13.70 -6.66 -8.36
C ASP A 319 -14.53 -6.61 -7.07
N ASP A 320 -13.87 -6.68 -5.90
CA ASP A 320 -14.54 -6.58 -4.59
C ASP A 320 -15.20 -5.20 -4.40
N TYR A 321 -14.72 -4.19 -5.12
CA TYR A 321 -15.20 -2.81 -5.00
C TYR A 321 -16.49 -2.49 -5.77
N LYS A 322 -17.05 -3.43 -6.51
CA LYS A 322 -18.38 -3.29 -7.14
C LYS A 322 -19.46 -2.90 -6.14
N TYR A 323 -19.36 -3.40 -4.91
CA TYR A 323 -20.32 -3.17 -3.82
C TYR A 323 -19.81 -2.18 -2.78
N PHE A 324 -18.78 -1.41 -3.12
CA PHE A 324 -18.13 -0.47 -2.19
C PHE A 324 -19.12 0.45 -1.47
N SER A 325 -19.97 1.16 -2.23
CA SER A 325 -20.95 2.10 -1.67
C SER A 325 -21.95 1.42 -0.72
N ASP A 326 -22.37 0.20 -1.03
CA ASP A 326 -23.30 -0.56 -0.20
C ASP A 326 -22.62 -1.09 1.07
N ASN A 327 -21.37 -1.52 0.96
CA ASN A 327 -20.58 -1.96 2.12
C ASN A 327 -20.25 -0.80 3.07
N VAL A 328 -19.99 0.41 2.53
CA VAL A 328 -19.82 1.63 3.34
C VAL A 328 -21.10 1.93 4.12
N LYS A 329 -22.26 1.99 3.45
CA LYS A 329 -23.55 2.24 4.09
C LYS A 329 -23.87 1.19 5.16
N LEU A 330 -23.66 -0.09 4.84
CA LEU A 330 -23.89 -1.19 5.76
C LEU A 330 -23.00 -1.09 7.01
N TYR A 331 -21.71 -0.76 6.83
CA TYR A 331 -20.80 -0.56 7.95
C TYR A 331 -21.25 0.62 8.83
N GLN A 332 -21.63 1.74 8.21
CA GLN A 332 -22.14 2.93 8.91
C GLN A 332 -23.43 2.62 9.68
N GLU A 333 -24.35 1.83 9.10
CA GLU A 333 -25.57 1.37 9.75
C GLU A 333 -25.27 0.50 10.97
N ILE A 334 -24.38 -0.50 10.82
CA ILE A 334 -24.02 -1.42 11.90
C ILE A 334 -23.38 -0.68 13.08
N PHE A 335 -22.43 0.22 12.80
CA PHE A 335 -21.67 0.91 13.84
C PHE A 335 -22.21 2.32 14.17
N LYS A 336 -23.34 2.72 13.58
CA LYS A 336 -23.99 4.03 13.80
C LYS A 336 -23.04 5.22 13.57
N THR A 337 -22.15 5.10 12.59
CA THR A 337 -21.26 6.18 12.15
C THR A 337 -21.90 7.01 11.05
N ARG A 338 -21.47 8.28 10.90
CA ARG A 338 -21.95 9.20 9.86
C ARG A 338 -20.92 9.37 8.74
#